data_21c2d0c3eec2c85c37b7fd58e6ee1ae5
#
_entry.id   21c2d0c3eec2c85c37b7fd58e6ee1ae5
#
_cell.length_a   1.000
_cell.length_b   1.000
_cell.length_c   1.000
_cell.angle_alpha   90.00
_cell.angle_beta   90.00
_cell.angle_gamma   90.00
#
_symmetry.space_group_name_H-M   'P 1'
#
loop_
_entity.id
_entity.type
_entity.pdbx_description
1 polymer ?
#
loop_
_entity_poly.entity_id
_entity_poly.type
_entity_poly.pdbx_seq_one_letter_code
_entity_poly.pdbx_strand_id
1 'polypeptide(L)'
;LNVGAKMPSFSLKDSDGKSVSSDDLLKQGNLVLVFYRGAWCPFCNLYLNNLQKNAAAIKEAGGNIIAVSVENPDKSTTVARKNDLQFTVLSDPQLEMARKFGIVYELPKETDETYKSKGLDVAKNNEMEKAELPLGATYIVNRKGEIVYAFLDPDYKKRAEPEVIIENLKKMENSAENK
;
A
#
# COMPACT_ATOMS: atom_id res chain seq x y z
N LEU A 1 -4.93 9.13 7.75
CA LEU A 1 -3.91 9.78 8.58
C LEU A 1 -3.21 10.89 7.81
N ASN A 2 -2.67 11.88 8.52
CA ASN A 2 -2.01 13.04 7.94
C ASN A 2 -0.51 13.04 8.27
N VAL A 3 0.24 13.88 7.55
CA VAL A 3 1.65 14.16 7.84
C VAL A 3 1.79 14.65 9.28
N GLY A 4 2.81 14.17 9.99
CA GLY A 4 3.06 14.41 11.41
C GLY A 4 2.42 13.39 12.37
N ALA A 5 1.49 12.57 11.90
CA ALA A 5 0.90 11.51 12.72
C ALA A 5 1.88 10.33 12.89
N LYS A 6 1.74 9.61 13.99
CA LYS A 6 2.40 8.30 14.19
C LYS A 6 1.65 7.24 13.39
N MET A 7 2.38 6.43 12.67
CA MET A 7 1.86 5.23 12.02
C MET A 7 1.40 4.23 13.09
N PRO A 8 0.18 3.70 13.00
CA PRO A 8 -0.26 2.61 13.85
C PRO A 8 0.61 1.36 13.67
N SER A 9 0.93 0.68 14.75
CA SER A 9 1.61 -0.61 14.65
C SER A 9 0.72 -1.66 14.00
N PHE A 10 1.34 -2.56 13.24
CA PHE A 10 0.66 -3.67 12.58
C PHE A 10 1.54 -4.93 12.55
N SER A 11 0.89 -6.07 12.39
CA SER A 11 1.51 -7.35 12.03
C SER A 11 0.62 -8.01 10.98
N LEU A 12 1.10 -8.10 9.76
CA LEU A 12 0.38 -8.64 8.61
C LEU A 12 1.15 -9.81 8.00
N LYS A 13 0.47 -10.62 7.19
CA LYS A 13 1.12 -11.70 6.44
C LYS A 13 1.60 -11.18 5.09
N ASP A 14 2.81 -11.60 4.72
CA ASP A 14 3.31 -11.39 3.36
C ASP A 14 2.75 -12.43 2.36
N SER A 15 3.18 -12.32 1.11
CA SER A 15 2.78 -13.22 0.03
C SER A 15 3.18 -14.69 0.25
N ASP A 16 4.10 -14.98 1.15
CA ASP A 16 4.53 -16.34 1.52
C ASP A 16 3.86 -16.83 2.82
N GLY A 17 2.95 -16.02 3.38
CA GLY A 17 2.23 -16.33 4.61
C GLY A 17 3.03 -16.07 5.90
N LYS A 18 4.21 -15.48 5.79
CA LYS A 18 5.06 -15.11 6.93
C LYS A 18 4.54 -13.82 7.57
N SER A 19 4.53 -13.79 8.91
CA SER A 19 4.18 -12.57 9.65
C SER A 19 5.29 -11.53 9.55
N VAL A 20 4.90 -10.30 9.20
CA VAL A 20 5.77 -9.14 9.08
C VAL A 20 5.23 -8.04 9.99
N SER A 21 6.06 -7.54 10.90
CA SER A 21 5.70 -6.47 11.82
C SER A 21 6.17 -5.11 11.34
N SER A 22 5.41 -4.06 11.68
CA SER A 22 5.82 -2.67 11.42
C SER A 22 7.17 -2.32 12.05
N ASP A 23 7.43 -2.84 13.26
CA ASP A 23 8.66 -2.55 14.00
C ASP A 23 9.89 -3.14 13.32
N ASP A 24 9.78 -4.36 12.75
CA ASP A 24 10.88 -4.97 12.02
C ASP A 24 11.13 -4.28 10.67
N LEU A 25 10.08 -3.79 10.03
CA LEU A 25 10.21 -3.01 8.81
C LEU A 25 10.90 -1.65 9.08
N LEU A 26 10.53 -0.96 10.15
CA LEU A 26 11.13 0.34 10.53
C LEU A 26 12.62 0.22 10.90
N LYS A 27 13.07 -0.92 11.44
CA LYS A 27 14.49 -1.19 11.67
C LYS A 27 15.30 -1.26 10.37
N GLN A 28 14.67 -1.65 9.26
CA GLN A 28 15.32 -1.80 7.95
C GLN A 28 15.45 -0.47 7.20
N GLY A 29 14.63 0.55 7.51
CA GLY A 29 14.67 1.86 6.84
C GLY A 29 13.35 2.61 6.90
N ASN A 30 13.27 3.68 6.12
CA ASN A 30 12.02 4.39 5.91
C ASN A 30 11.07 3.53 5.09
N LEU A 31 9.76 3.63 5.34
CA LEU A 31 8.76 2.84 4.63
C LEU A 31 8.03 3.69 3.59
N VAL A 32 7.84 3.13 2.42
CA VAL A 32 6.93 3.63 1.38
C VAL A 32 5.73 2.69 1.36
N LEU A 33 4.69 3.01 2.14
CA LEU A 33 3.47 2.22 2.24
C LEU A 33 2.54 2.57 1.09
N VAL A 34 2.14 1.57 0.32
CA VAL A 34 1.27 1.72 -0.85
C VAL A 34 0.04 0.85 -0.69
N PHE A 35 -1.11 1.47 -0.49
CA PHE A 35 -2.39 0.76 -0.45
C PHE A 35 -2.97 0.63 -1.85
N TYR A 36 -3.44 -0.57 -2.21
CA TYR A 36 -4.06 -0.85 -3.48
C TYR A 36 -5.31 -1.73 -3.32
N ARG A 37 -6.17 -1.73 -4.34
CA ARG A 37 -7.51 -2.33 -4.26
C ARG A 37 -7.54 -3.84 -4.42
N GLY A 38 -6.58 -4.39 -5.16
CA GLY A 38 -6.47 -5.83 -5.41
C GLY A 38 -5.86 -6.17 -6.77
N ALA A 39 -5.57 -7.46 -6.96
CA ALA A 39 -4.99 -8.04 -8.17
C ALA A 39 -5.84 -7.81 -9.43
N TRP A 40 -7.14 -7.73 -9.26
CA TRP A 40 -8.13 -7.51 -10.31
C TRP A 40 -8.16 -6.08 -10.85
N CYS A 41 -7.49 -5.12 -10.19
CA CYS A 41 -7.49 -3.71 -10.56
C CYS A 41 -6.37 -3.41 -11.57
N PRO A 42 -6.66 -3.13 -12.87
CA PRO A 42 -5.63 -2.90 -13.88
C PRO A 42 -4.73 -1.71 -13.57
N PHE A 43 -5.31 -0.60 -13.07
CA PHE A 43 -4.57 0.60 -12.70
C PHE A 43 -3.65 0.36 -11.50
N CYS A 44 -4.05 -0.51 -10.56
CA CYS A 44 -3.21 -0.90 -9.44
C CYS A 44 -2.00 -1.72 -9.92
N ASN A 45 -2.23 -2.68 -10.82
CA ASN A 45 -1.14 -3.47 -11.42
C ASN A 45 -0.17 -2.59 -12.21
N LEU A 46 -0.69 -1.63 -12.99
CA LEU A 46 0.14 -0.67 -13.73
C LEU A 46 1.02 0.15 -12.77
N TYR A 47 0.44 0.63 -11.67
CA TYR A 47 1.18 1.41 -10.67
C TYR A 47 2.22 0.57 -9.93
N LEU A 48 1.89 -0.66 -9.51
CA LEU A 48 2.85 -1.57 -8.88
C LEU A 48 4.03 -1.89 -9.81
N ASN A 49 3.77 -2.09 -11.11
CA ASN A 49 4.82 -2.26 -12.11
C ASN A 49 5.70 -1.01 -12.27
N ASN A 50 5.10 0.18 -12.20
CA ASN A 50 5.86 1.44 -12.25
C ASN A 50 6.74 1.59 -11.00
N LEU A 51 6.22 1.27 -9.82
CA LEU A 51 7.02 1.22 -8.59
C LEU A 51 8.15 0.21 -8.69
N GLN A 52 7.91 -0.98 -9.27
CA GLN A 52 8.96 -2.00 -9.46
C GLN A 52 10.10 -1.48 -10.35
N LYS A 53 9.79 -0.78 -11.44
CA LYS A 53 10.80 -0.17 -12.30
C LYS A 53 11.67 0.86 -11.59
N ASN A 54 11.12 1.52 -10.58
CA ASN A 54 11.78 2.54 -9.78
C ASN A 54 12.26 2.04 -8.40
N ALA A 55 12.08 0.74 -8.10
CA ALA A 55 12.35 0.18 -6.78
C ALA A 55 13.82 0.34 -6.36
N ALA A 56 14.76 0.20 -7.29
CA ALA A 56 16.17 0.41 -7.01
C ALA A 56 16.47 1.86 -6.59
N ALA A 57 15.94 2.84 -7.32
CA ALA A 57 16.11 4.26 -7.01
C ALA A 57 15.43 4.65 -5.68
N ILE A 58 14.24 4.09 -5.39
CA ILE A 58 13.54 4.31 -4.12
C ILE A 58 14.36 3.73 -2.96
N LYS A 59 14.93 2.53 -3.14
CA LYS A 59 15.80 1.89 -2.14
C LYS A 59 17.09 2.68 -1.91
N GLU A 60 17.71 3.17 -2.97
CA GLU A 60 18.91 4.02 -2.91
C GLU A 60 18.63 5.33 -2.17
N ALA A 61 17.42 5.88 -2.31
CA ALA A 61 16.94 7.03 -1.55
C ALA A 61 16.50 6.69 -0.10
N GLY A 62 16.80 5.49 0.40
CA GLY A 62 16.52 5.05 1.78
C GLY A 62 15.10 4.56 2.05
N GLY A 63 14.29 4.32 1.00
CA GLY A 63 12.91 3.85 1.13
C GLY A 63 12.73 2.35 0.87
N ASN A 64 11.94 1.67 1.70
CA ASN A 64 11.48 0.30 1.48
C ASN A 64 10.03 0.31 1.05
N ILE A 65 9.72 -0.20 -0.14
CA ILE A 65 8.35 -0.28 -0.64
C ILE A 65 7.62 -1.45 0.03
N ILE A 66 6.44 -1.15 0.57
CA ILE A 66 5.53 -2.12 1.18
C ILE A 66 4.15 -1.90 0.55
N ALA A 67 3.71 -2.82 -0.29
CA ALA A 67 2.38 -2.79 -0.87
C ALA A 67 1.38 -3.55 0.02
N VAL A 68 0.19 -3.00 0.22
CA VAL A 68 -0.83 -3.57 1.11
C VAL A 68 -2.18 -3.60 0.41
N SER A 69 -2.85 -4.73 0.43
CA SER A 69 -4.23 -4.87 -0.06
C SER A 69 -5.12 -5.63 0.92
N VAL A 70 -6.43 -5.56 0.70
CA VAL A 70 -7.44 -6.32 1.46
C VAL A 70 -7.44 -7.81 1.12
N GLU A 71 -6.75 -8.22 0.06
CA GLU A 71 -6.76 -9.59 -0.41
C GLU A 71 -6.02 -10.55 0.52
N ASN A 72 -6.45 -11.80 0.54
CA ASN A 72 -5.77 -12.88 1.26
C ASN A 72 -4.37 -13.16 0.67
N PRO A 73 -3.44 -13.76 1.44
CA PRO A 73 -2.05 -13.99 1.02
C PRO A 73 -1.88 -14.71 -0.34
N ASP A 74 -2.73 -15.67 -0.65
CA ASP A 74 -2.66 -16.42 -1.94
C ASP A 74 -2.85 -15.49 -3.15
N LYS A 75 -3.76 -14.49 -3.05
CA LYS A 75 -3.97 -13.48 -4.10
C LYS A 75 -2.84 -12.47 -4.14
N SER A 76 -2.31 -12.08 -2.98
CA SER A 76 -1.09 -11.24 -2.89
C SER A 76 0.12 -11.92 -3.52
N THR A 77 0.27 -13.24 -3.35
CA THR A 77 1.28 -14.05 -4.04
C THR A 77 1.10 -13.97 -5.57
N THR A 78 -0.13 -14.06 -6.05
CA THR A 78 -0.43 -13.95 -7.48
C THR A 78 -0.03 -12.60 -8.05
N VAL A 79 -0.30 -11.51 -7.34
CA VAL A 79 0.12 -10.14 -7.75
C VAL A 79 1.63 -10.02 -7.78
N ALA A 80 2.31 -10.45 -6.71
CA ALA A 80 3.76 -10.38 -6.60
C ALA A 80 4.44 -11.13 -7.76
N ARG A 81 3.99 -12.35 -8.05
CA ARG A 81 4.55 -13.18 -9.15
C ARG A 81 4.20 -12.62 -10.53
N LYS A 82 2.94 -12.25 -10.77
CA LYS A 82 2.49 -11.73 -12.07
C LYS A 82 3.23 -10.46 -12.48
N ASN A 83 3.57 -9.62 -11.52
CA ASN A 83 4.24 -8.34 -11.74
C ASN A 83 5.74 -8.40 -11.43
N ASP A 84 6.30 -9.57 -11.12
CA ASP A 84 7.71 -9.77 -10.74
C ASP A 84 8.18 -8.77 -9.69
N LEU A 85 7.36 -8.58 -8.64
CA LEU A 85 7.62 -7.59 -7.60
C LEU A 85 8.72 -8.07 -6.67
N GLN A 86 9.77 -7.24 -6.51
CA GLN A 86 10.91 -7.51 -5.63
C GLN A 86 10.75 -6.85 -4.25
N PHE A 87 9.66 -6.15 -4.01
CA PHE A 87 9.34 -5.55 -2.73
C PHE A 87 8.24 -6.34 -1.99
N THR A 88 8.09 -6.07 -0.71
CA THR A 88 7.16 -6.77 0.16
C THR A 88 5.70 -6.44 -0.20
N VAL A 89 4.88 -7.48 -0.35
CA VAL A 89 3.42 -7.37 -0.53
C VAL A 89 2.75 -7.99 0.69
N LEU A 90 1.91 -7.22 1.37
CA LEU A 90 1.21 -7.60 2.59
C LEU A 90 -0.29 -7.72 2.35
N SER A 91 -0.90 -8.62 3.11
CA SER A 91 -2.34 -8.84 3.14
C SER A 91 -2.95 -8.25 4.41
N ASP A 92 -3.96 -7.40 4.25
CA ASP A 92 -4.77 -6.78 5.33
C ASP A 92 -6.23 -7.26 5.21
N PRO A 93 -6.51 -8.59 5.35
CA PRO A 93 -7.86 -9.10 5.31
C PRO A 93 -8.68 -8.43 6.43
N GLN A 94 -9.94 -8.08 6.17
CA GLN A 94 -10.79 -7.29 7.06
C GLN A 94 -10.41 -5.80 7.18
N LEU A 95 -9.38 -5.32 6.47
CA LEU A 95 -9.00 -3.90 6.41
C LEU A 95 -8.64 -3.28 7.77
N GLU A 96 -8.09 -4.06 8.71
CA GLU A 96 -7.77 -3.57 10.05
C GLU A 96 -6.73 -2.45 10.03
N MET A 97 -5.66 -2.62 9.24
CA MET A 97 -4.64 -1.60 9.07
C MET A 97 -5.21 -0.39 8.32
N ALA A 98 -5.89 -0.61 7.20
CA ALA A 98 -6.48 0.46 6.40
C ALA A 98 -7.50 1.29 7.20
N ARG A 99 -8.28 0.67 8.10
CA ARG A 99 -9.20 1.38 9.02
C ARG A 99 -8.45 2.29 9.99
N LYS A 100 -7.34 1.82 10.56
CA LYS A 100 -6.48 2.65 11.43
C LYS A 100 -5.88 3.85 10.70
N PHE A 101 -5.63 3.71 9.39
CA PHE A 101 -5.21 4.82 8.54
C PHE A 101 -6.36 5.76 8.12
N GLY A 102 -7.63 5.35 8.33
CA GLY A 102 -8.81 6.13 7.95
C GLY A 102 -9.03 6.20 6.44
N ILE A 103 -8.67 5.14 5.71
CA ILE A 103 -8.71 5.10 4.24
C ILE A 103 -9.67 4.05 3.67
N VAL A 104 -10.53 3.46 4.49
CA VAL A 104 -11.52 2.48 4.05
C VAL A 104 -12.77 3.18 3.57
N TYR A 105 -13.33 2.71 2.48
CA TYR A 105 -14.62 3.13 1.96
C TYR A 105 -15.44 1.94 1.49
N GLU A 106 -16.76 2.04 1.61
CA GLU A 106 -17.72 1.09 1.03
C GLU A 106 -17.98 1.47 -0.44
N LEU A 107 -17.97 0.51 -1.34
CA LEU A 107 -18.31 0.75 -2.74
C LEU A 107 -19.73 1.28 -2.87
N PRO A 108 -19.97 2.35 -3.66
CA PRO A 108 -21.32 2.75 -4.01
C PRO A 108 -22.08 1.58 -4.62
N LYS A 109 -23.36 1.43 -4.27
CA LYS A 109 -24.21 0.31 -4.71
C LYS A 109 -24.17 0.11 -6.23
N GLU A 110 -24.30 1.18 -7.00
CA GLU A 110 -24.24 1.13 -8.47
C GLU A 110 -22.89 0.59 -8.99
N THR A 111 -21.79 0.97 -8.34
CA THR A 111 -20.45 0.50 -8.68
C THR A 111 -20.31 -1.00 -8.35
N ASP A 112 -20.77 -1.43 -7.17
CA ASP A 112 -20.74 -2.82 -6.75
C ASP A 112 -21.58 -3.72 -7.70
N GLU A 113 -22.78 -3.28 -8.06
CA GLU A 113 -23.64 -3.97 -9.03
C GLU A 113 -22.97 -4.07 -10.41
N THR A 114 -22.32 -2.99 -10.86
CA THR A 114 -21.55 -2.97 -12.12
C THR A 114 -20.39 -3.96 -12.08
N TYR A 115 -19.66 -4.04 -10.98
CA TYR A 115 -18.56 -5.01 -10.82
C TYR A 115 -19.08 -6.44 -10.81
N LYS A 116 -20.17 -6.73 -10.09
CA LYS A 116 -20.81 -8.05 -10.06
C LYS A 116 -21.29 -8.50 -11.44
N SER A 117 -21.85 -7.59 -12.23
CA SER A 117 -22.28 -7.89 -13.61
C SER A 117 -21.11 -8.29 -14.53
N LYS A 118 -19.91 -7.87 -14.20
CA LYS A 118 -18.63 -8.20 -14.89
C LYS A 118 -17.89 -9.37 -14.24
N GLY A 119 -18.52 -10.06 -13.29
CA GLY A 119 -17.95 -11.24 -12.63
C GLY A 119 -17.02 -10.92 -11.44
N LEU A 120 -16.99 -9.66 -10.95
CA LEU A 120 -16.22 -9.26 -9.80
C LEU A 120 -17.14 -8.95 -8.60
N ASP A 121 -17.24 -9.86 -7.66
CA ASP A 121 -17.89 -9.64 -6.37
C ASP A 121 -16.81 -9.34 -5.31
N VAL A 122 -16.64 -8.04 -4.99
CA VAL A 122 -15.59 -7.59 -4.09
C VAL A 122 -15.77 -8.13 -2.68
N ALA A 123 -17.01 -8.13 -2.15
CA ALA A 123 -17.30 -8.64 -0.82
C ALA A 123 -16.96 -10.14 -0.72
N LYS A 124 -17.45 -10.94 -1.67
CA LYS A 124 -17.19 -12.37 -1.73
C LYS A 124 -15.71 -12.70 -1.95
N ASN A 125 -15.04 -11.95 -2.84
CA ASN A 125 -13.61 -12.15 -3.11
C ASN A 125 -12.72 -11.90 -1.91
N ASN A 126 -13.12 -11.00 -1.02
CA ASN A 126 -12.37 -10.62 0.16
C ASN A 126 -12.94 -11.25 1.45
N GLU A 127 -13.92 -12.14 1.33
CA GLU A 127 -14.57 -12.84 2.46
C GLU A 127 -15.13 -11.86 3.50
N MET A 128 -15.75 -10.77 3.01
CA MET A 128 -16.32 -9.70 3.82
C MET A 128 -17.83 -9.61 3.65
N GLU A 129 -18.55 -9.06 4.63
CA GLU A 129 -20.00 -8.84 4.56
C GLU A 129 -20.36 -7.73 3.55
N LYS A 130 -19.47 -6.73 3.43
CA LYS A 130 -19.66 -5.55 2.58
C LYS A 130 -18.54 -5.43 1.56
N ALA A 131 -18.86 -4.79 0.44
CA ALA A 131 -17.88 -4.45 -0.58
C ALA A 131 -17.06 -3.20 -0.15
N GLU A 132 -16.08 -3.40 0.74
CA GLU A 132 -15.18 -2.35 1.23
C GLU A 132 -13.79 -2.50 0.63
N LEU A 133 -13.15 -1.37 0.38
CA LEU A 133 -11.80 -1.28 -0.20
C LEU A 133 -11.00 -0.17 0.47
N PRO A 134 -9.65 -0.26 0.46
CA PRO A 134 -8.82 0.88 0.81
C PRO A 134 -8.79 1.88 -0.35
N LEU A 135 -8.68 3.17 -0.04
CA LEU A 135 -8.25 4.18 -1.01
C LEU A 135 -6.86 3.81 -1.56
N GLY A 136 -6.59 4.20 -2.78
CA GLY A 136 -5.26 4.14 -3.34
C GLY A 136 -4.37 5.21 -2.72
N ALA A 137 -3.80 4.91 -1.57
CA ALA A 137 -3.00 5.84 -0.80
C ALA A 137 -1.52 5.47 -0.81
N THR A 138 -0.65 6.47 -0.71
CA THR A 138 0.80 6.30 -0.53
C THR A 138 1.26 7.15 0.65
N TYR A 139 1.98 6.52 1.58
CA TYR A 139 2.58 7.19 2.74
C TYR A 139 4.08 6.93 2.77
N ILE A 140 4.86 7.96 3.11
CA ILE A 140 6.25 7.77 3.53
C ILE A 140 6.31 7.90 5.04
N VAL A 141 6.88 6.89 5.69
CA VAL A 141 7.02 6.81 7.15
C VAL A 141 8.51 6.75 7.48
N ASN A 142 8.98 7.66 8.32
CA ASN A 142 10.38 7.67 8.75
C ASN A 142 10.67 6.53 9.76
N ARG A 143 11.96 6.26 10.03
CA ARG A 143 12.38 5.21 10.98
C ARG A 143 11.84 5.39 12.40
N LYS A 144 11.36 6.59 12.76
CA LYS A 144 10.70 6.86 14.04
C LYS A 144 9.21 6.54 14.02
N GLY A 145 8.68 6.04 12.89
CA GLY A 145 7.26 5.73 12.71
C GLY A 145 6.38 6.97 12.49
N GLU A 146 6.94 8.09 12.06
CA GLU A 146 6.18 9.31 11.75
C GLU A 146 5.89 9.39 10.26
N ILE A 147 4.66 9.73 9.90
CA ILE A 147 4.25 9.99 8.51
C ILE A 147 4.82 11.34 8.08
N VAL A 148 5.66 11.34 7.07
CA VAL A 148 6.33 12.54 6.55
C VAL A 148 5.81 12.97 5.17
N TYR A 149 5.13 12.06 4.48
CA TYR A 149 4.44 12.32 3.22
C TYR A 149 3.17 11.48 3.16
N ALA A 150 2.12 12.05 2.60
CA ALA A 150 0.85 11.36 2.37
C ALA A 150 0.25 11.82 1.03
N PHE A 151 -0.10 10.86 0.19
CA PHE A 151 -0.89 11.06 -1.02
C PHE A 151 -2.16 10.24 -0.91
N LEU A 152 -3.30 10.90 -0.98
CA LEU A 152 -4.64 10.28 -0.96
C LEU A 152 -5.50 10.96 -2.02
N ASP A 153 -6.09 10.17 -2.90
CA ASP A 153 -7.07 10.65 -3.87
C ASP A 153 -8.21 9.64 -3.99
N PRO A 154 -9.48 10.07 -3.96
CA PRO A 154 -10.62 9.19 -4.20
C PRO A 154 -10.62 8.55 -5.59
N ASP A 155 -10.02 9.21 -6.58
CA ASP A 155 -9.79 8.63 -7.89
C ASP A 155 -8.63 7.64 -7.84
N TYR A 156 -8.93 6.35 -7.78
CA TYR A 156 -7.94 5.27 -7.71
C TYR A 156 -6.96 5.19 -8.89
N LYS A 157 -7.18 5.95 -9.96
CA LYS A 157 -6.26 6.07 -11.09
C LYS A 157 -5.10 7.02 -10.80
N LYS A 158 -5.32 7.98 -9.92
CA LYS A 158 -4.29 8.91 -9.48
C LYS A 158 -3.44 8.26 -8.39
N ARG A 159 -2.13 8.44 -8.49
CA ARG A 159 -1.15 7.86 -7.59
C ARG A 159 0.00 8.82 -7.35
N ALA A 160 0.72 8.62 -6.24
CA ALA A 160 1.99 9.32 -6.03
C ALA A 160 3.01 8.85 -7.06
N GLU A 161 3.55 9.79 -7.84
CA GLU A 161 4.57 9.46 -8.83
C GLU A 161 5.88 9.01 -8.14
N PRO A 162 6.59 7.99 -8.68
CA PRO A 162 7.83 7.49 -8.09
C PRO A 162 8.88 8.59 -7.88
N GLU A 163 8.96 9.56 -8.78
CA GLU A 163 9.88 10.70 -8.69
C GLU A 163 9.58 11.56 -7.45
N VAL A 164 8.30 11.79 -7.16
CA VAL A 164 7.87 12.54 -5.97
C VAL A 164 8.20 11.77 -4.69
N ILE A 165 8.05 10.44 -4.70
CA ILE A 165 8.43 9.57 -3.58
C ILE A 165 9.94 9.70 -3.33
N ILE A 166 10.76 9.56 -4.37
CA ILE A 166 12.23 9.66 -4.30
C ILE A 166 12.66 11.04 -3.78
N GLU A 167 12.04 12.11 -4.29
CA GLU A 167 12.35 13.49 -3.86
C GLU A 167 12.08 13.69 -2.36
N ASN A 168 10.93 13.19 -1.86
CA ASN A 168 10.60 13.30 -0.44
C ASN A 168 11.54 12.47 0.45
N LEU A 169 11.93 11.26 0.02
CA LEU A 169 12.93 10.46 0.72
C LEU A 169 14.29 11.19 0.83
N LYS A 170 14.79 11.76 -0.26
CA LYS A 170 16.04 12.54 -0.28
C LYS A 170 16.00 13.78 0.62
N LYS A 171 14.86 14.50 0.65
CA LYS A 171 14.67 15.64 1.57
C LYS A 171 14.77 15.23 3.03
N MET A 172 14.31 14.03 3.39
CA MET A 172 14.41 13.52 4.76
C MET A 172 15.86 13.22 5.15
N GLU A 173 16.65 12.59 4.29
CA GLU A 173 18.04 12.27 4.56
C GLU A 173 18.86 13.55 4.77
N ASN A 174 18.73 14.54 3.89
CA ASN A 174 19.41 15.83 4.01
C ASN A 174 19.05 16.59 5.30
N SER A 175 17.80 16.41 5.79
CA SER A 175 17.35 17.03 7.05
C SER A 175 17.88 16.30 8.29
N ALA A 176 18.28 15.04 8.18
CA ALA A 176 18.87 14.26 9.26
C ALA A 176 20.39 14.50 9.41
N GLU A 177 21.09 14.81 8.31
CA GLU A 177 22.52 15.11 8.30
C GLU A 177 22.83 16.50 8.85
N ASN A 178 21.87 17.42 8.86
CA ASN A 178 22.02 18.81 9.33
C ASN A 178 21.62 19.01 10.81
N LYS A 179 21.44 17.93 11.59
CA LYS A 179 21.18 17.96 13.04
C LYS A 179 22.24 17.19 13.81
#